data_5f2ee0d82ffc2abc549102525801c161
#
_entry.id   5f2ee0d82ffc2abc549102525801c161
#
_cell.length_a   1.000
_cell.length_b   1.000
_cell.length_c   1.000
_cell.angle_alpha   90.00
_cell.angle_beta   90.00
_cell.angle_gamma   90.00
#
_symmetry.space_group_name_H-M   'P 1'
#
loop_
_entity.id
_entity.type
_entity.pdbx_description
1 polymer ?
#
loop_
_entity_poly.entity_id
_entity_poly.type
_entity_poly.pdbx_seq_one_letter_code
_entity_poly.pdbx_strand_id
1 'polypeptide(L)'
;AWIAWKEYDLQVLAVETTTAERDTYYNAAAWVLANSTMAQYHLDGDETTDPFAELAGKTSCHTGWLKSAGMLMPMGYMIGNGYVNPVGDTEDINSLRDTINAHFDGSTGAGNPASIPESGGLYSGYSGALECLSEGYGDVAFAKGDEFSTVHKYCDNDDVNDNSDWCLPLDQYVQLPAWGS
;
A
#
# COMPACT_ATOMS: atom_id res chain seq x y z
N ALA A 1 1.15 4.72 17.58
CA ALA A 1 0.46 4.19 18.77
C ALA A 1 1.12 2.91 19.28
N TRP A 2 1.31 1.87 18.46
CA TRP A 2 1.84 0.57 18.90
C TRP A 2 3.25 0.67 19.51
N ILE A 3 4.19 1.35 18.87
CA ILE A 3 5.55 1.57 19.41
C ILE A 3 5.48 2.32 20.74
N ALA A 4 4.67 3.36 20.82
CA ALA A 4 4.51 4.14 22.04
C ALA A 4 3.96 3.29 23.19
N TRP A 5 3.00 2.43 22.91
CA TRP A 5 2.47 1.47 23.89
C TRP A 5 3.52 0.44 24.30
N LYS A 6 4.19 -0.20 23.33
CA LYS A 6 5.14 -1.28 23.59
C LYS A 6 6.39 -0.79 24.35
N GLU A 7 6.98 0.32 23.90
CA GLU A 7 8.27 0.79 24.42
C GLU A 7 8.14 1.71 25.65
N TYR A 8 7.02 2.39 25.77
CA TYR A 8 6.83 3.46 26.76
C TYR A 8 5.56 3.32 27.59
N ASP A 9 4.82 2.21 27.45
CA ASP A 9 3.54 1.96 28.14
C ASP A 9 2.54 3.12 27.99
N LEU A 10 2.57 3.82 26.86
CA LEU A 10 1.67 4.93 26.58
C LEU A 10 0.32 4.41 26.11
N GLN A 11 -0.75 4.99 26.63
CA GLN A 11 -2.11 4.65 26.24
C GLN A 11 -2.73 5.73 25.37
N VAL A 12 -3.57 5.30 24.41
CA VAL A 12 -4.37 6.22 23.61
C VAL A 12 -5.47 6.78 24.47
N LEU A 13 -5.44 8.10 24.75
CA LEU A 13 -6.45 8.81 25.52
C LEU A 13 -7.59 9.34 24.65
N ALA A 14 -7.28 9.75 23.42
CA ALA A 14 -8.25 10.30 22.48
C ALA A 14 -7.76 10.11 21.04
N VAL A 15 -8.71 10.03 20.14
CA VAL A 15 -8.47 9.98 18.70
C VAL A 15 -9.29 11.09 18.06
N GLU A 16 -8.69 11.86 17.17
CA GLU A 16 -9.39 12.89 16.43
C GLU A 16 -10.35 12.25 15.42
N THR A 17 -11.60 12.69 15.43
CA THR A 17 -12.58 12.37 14.39
C THR A 17 -12.71 13.55 13.45
N THR A 18 -12.43 13.35 12.19
CA THR A 18 -12.42 14.44 11.18
C THR A 18 -13.81 14.86 10.70
N THR A 19 -14.82 14.00 10.88
CA THR A 19 -16.23 14.32 10.61
C THR A 19 -17.14 13.49 11.53
N ALA A 20 -18.37 13.93 11.73
CA ALA A 20 -19.38 13.23 12.56
C ALA A 20 -19.77 11.84 12.05
N GLU A 21 -19.38 11.48 10.82
CA GLU A 21 -19.73 10.21 10.16
C GLU A 21 -18.52 9.32 9.93
N ARG A 22 -17.30 9.74 10.31
CA ARG A 22 -16.08 8.94 10.14
C ARG A 22 -15.69 8.25 11.42
N ASP A 23 -15.59 6.94 11.32
CA ASP A 23 -14.91 6.13 12.33
C ASP A 23 -13.44 6.52 12.43
N THR A 24 -12.83 6.28 13.58
CA THR A 24 -11.45 6.65 13.93
C THR A 24 -10.42 5.69 13.34
N TYR A 25 -10.62 5.20 12.13
CA TYR A 25 -9.71 4.26 11.49
C TYR A 25 -9.27 4.72 10.09
N TYR A 26 -8.12 4.23 9.68
CA TYR A 26 -7.62 4.36 8.33
C TYR A 26 -7.88 3.07 7.56
N ASN A 27 -8.42 3.18 6.36
CA ASN A 27 -8.43 2.09 5.42
C ASN A 27 -7.12 2.11 4.63
N ALA A 28 -6.45 0.97 4.58
CA ALA A 28 -5.35 0.71 3.67
C ALA A 28 -5.82 -0.21 2.56
N ALA A 29 -5.29 -0.03 1.36
CA ALA A 29 -5.62 -0.87 0.22
C ALA A 29 -4.36 -1.21 -0.58
N ALA A 30 -4.43 -2.34 -1.27
CA ALA A 30 -3.52 -2.72 -2.34
C ALA A 30 -4.19 -2.37 -3.66
N TRP A 31 -3.60 -1.46 -4.41
CA TRP A 31 -4.04 -1.03 -5.73
C TRP A 31 -3.19 -1.69 -6.80
N VAL A 32 -3.83 -2.25 -7.81
CA VAL A 32 -3.18 -2.87 -8.97
C VAL A 32 -3.82 -2.36 -10.26
N LEU A 33 -3.14 -2.53 -11.39
CA LEU A 33 -3.74 -2.19 -12.68
C LEU A 33 -4.69 -3.29 -13.14
N ALA A 34 -5.78 -2.91 -13.80
CA ALA A 34 -6.85 -3.80 -14.26
C ALA A 34 -6.35 -4.90 -15.22
N ASN A 35 -5.27 -4.67 -15.93
CA ASN A 35 -4.64 -5.65 -16.82
C ASN A 35 -3.64 -6.58 -16.11
N SER A 36 -3.43 -6.42 -14.80
CA SER A 36 -2.56 -7.30 -14.01
C SER A 36 -3.20 -8.66 -13.75
N THR A 37 -2.37 -9.68 -13.51
CA THR A 37 -2.87 -11.01 -13.10
C THR A 37 -3.62 -10.96 -11.79
N MET A 38 -3.17 -10.14 -10.82
CA MET A 38 -3.84 -9.97 -9.53
C MET A 38 -5.25 -9.39 -9.69
N ALA A 39 -5.43 -8.40 -10.58
CA ALA A 39 -6.75 -7.86 -10.87
C ALA A 39 -7.66 -8.90 -11.54
N GLN A 40 -7.14 -9.70 -12.45
CA GLN A 40 -7.92 -10.74 -13.13
C GLN A 40 -8.41 -11.81 -12.15
N TYR A 41 -7.59 -12.26 -11.22
CA TYR A 41 -8.03 -13.20 -10.17
C TYR A 41 -9.17 -12.64 -9.31
N HIS A 42 -9.16 -11.36 -9.01
CA HIS A 42 -10.25 -10.73 -8.31
C HIS A 42 -11.52 -10.58 -9.18
N LEU A 43 -11.35 -10.22 -10.45
CA LEU A 43 -12.47 -9.93 -11.36
C LEU A 43 -13.15 -11.18 -11.93
N ASP A 44 -12.45 -12.32 -11.99
CA ASP A 44 -13.02 -13.57 -12.52
C ASP A 44 -13.96 -14.27 -11.53
N GLY A 45 -13.99 -13.82 -10.29
CA GLY A 45 -14.85 -14.37 -9.23
C GLY A 45 -14.40 -15.76 -8.75
N ASP A 46 -13.19 -16.16 -9.06
CA ASP A 46 -12.61 -17.42 -8.57
C ASP A 46 -12.13 -17.21 -7.12
N GLU A 47 -12.99 -17.58 -6.17
CA GLU A 47 -12.66 -17.52 -4.74
C GLU A 47 -11.54 -18.48 -4.32
N THR A 48 -11.05 -19.33 -5.22
CA THR A 48 -9.93 -20.24 -4.92
C THR A 48 -8.57 -19.59 -5.11
N THR A 49 -8.51 -18.46 -5.80
CA THR A 49 -7.27 -17.74 -6.07
C THR A 49 -7.18 -16.48 -5.21
N ASP A 50 -6.20 -16.48 -4.32
CA ASP A 50 -5.95 -15.35 -3.43
C ASP A 50 -4.98 -14.35 -4.07
N PRO A 51 -5.44 -13.13 -4.44
CA PRO A 51 -4.59 -12.17 -5.11
C PRO A 51 -3.42 -11.68 -4.23
N PHE A 52 -3.53 -11.75 -2.91
CA PHE A 52 -2.41 -11.40 -2.02
C PHE A 52 -1.28 -12.43 -2.03
N ALA A 53 -1.59 -13.70 -2.29
CA ALA A 53 -0.56 -14.73 -2.46
C ALA A 53 0.29 -14.50 -3.72
N GLU A 54 -0.28 -13.86 -4.75
CA GLU A 54 0.40 -13.53 -6.01
C GLU A 54 1.32 -12.30 -5.90
N LEU A 55 1.33 -11.61 -4.76
CA LEU A 55 2.20 -10.44 -4.56
C LEU A 55 3.66 -10.82 -4.29
N ALA A 56 3.94 -12.07 -3.95
CA ALA A 56 5.31 -12.56 -3.76
C ALA A 56 6.13 -12.40 -5.05
N GLY A 57 7.31 -11.80 -4.94
CA GLY A 57 8.17 -11.52 -6.09
C GLY A 57 7.71 -10.39 -7.00
N LYS A 58 6.64 -9.68 -6.66
CA LYS A 58 6.21 -8.48 -7.38
C LYS A 58 6.93 -7.24 -6.87
N THR A 59 6.89 -6.17 -7.64
CA THR A 59 7.43 -4.87 -7.20
C THR A 59 6.34 -4.04 -6.56
N SER A 60 6.59 -3.53 -5.36
CA SER A 60 5.60 -2.75 -4.60
C SER A 60 5.97 -1.27 -4.49
N CYS A 61 4.96 -0.42 -4.57
CA CYS A 61 5.04 1.02 -4.36
C CYS A 61 4.44 1.37 -3.01
N HIS A 62 5.18 2.07 -2.17
CA HIS A 62 4.75 2.47 -0.83
C HIS A 62 4.74 3.99 -0.70
N THR A 63 3.89 4.51 0.17
CA THR A 63 3.77 5.97 0.40
C THR A 63 4.96 6.56 1.17
N GLY A 64 5.76 5.72 1.80
CA GLY A 64 6.98 6.10 2.51
C GLY A 64 7.24 5.24 3.74
N TRP A 65 8.46 5.35 4.26
CA TRP A 65 8.90 4.60 5.42
C TRP A 65 8.02 4.87 6.64
N LEU A 66 7.55 3.81 7.30
CA LEU A 66 6.68 3.82 8.48
C LEU A 66 5.33 4.53 8.30
N LYS A 67 4.88 4.81 7.08
CA LYS A 67 3.54 5.35 6.85
C LYS A 67 2.46 4.30 7.09
N SER A 68 1.37 4.71 7.76
CA SER A 68 0.33 3.77 8.21
C SER A 68 -0.31 3.00 7.06
N ALA A 69 -1.06 3.68 6.20
CA ALA A 69 -1.83 3.01 5.14
C ALA A 69 -0.97 2.48 3.98
N GLY A 70 0.17 3.13 3.71
CA GLY A 70 1.04 2.72 2.61
C GLY A 70 2.10 1.68 2.98
N MET A 71 2.23 1.32 4.25
CA MET A 71 3.27 0.38 4.66
C MET A 71 2.89 -0.45 5.88
N LEU A 72 2.67 0.17 7.06
CA LEU A 72 2.52 -0.59 8.31
C LEU A 72 1.27 -1.47 8.32
N MET A 73 0.14 -0.95 7.85
CA MET A 73 -1.11 -1.71 7.83
C MET A 73 -1.08 -2.85 6.80
N PRO A 74 -0.72 -2.62 5.52
CA PRO A 74 -0.64 -3.72 4.56
C PRO A 74 0.40 -4.76 4.95
N MET A 75 1.58 -4.37 5.42
CA MET A 75 2.58 -5.34 5.86
C MET A 75 2.14 -6.10 7.11
N GLY A 76 1.49 -5.43 8.07
CA GLY A 76 0.91 -6.08 9.23
C GLY A 76 -0.18 -7.11 8.85
N TYR A 77 -1.03 -6.77 7.88
CA TYR A 77 -2.02 -7.70 7.32
C TYR A 77 -1.34 -8.90 6.64
N MET A 78 -0.39 -8.66 5.76
CA MET A 78 0.29 -9.72 5.00
C MET A 78 1.10 -10.65 5.91
N ILE A 79 1.81 -10.12 6.91
CA ILE A 79 2.54 -10.91 7.90
C ILE A 79 1.56 -11.70 8.78
N GLY A 80 0.51 -11.04 9.26
CA GLY A 80 -0.48 -11.66 10.15
C GLY A 80 -1.27 -12.80 9.52
N ASN A 81 -1.46 -12.76 8.20
CA ASN A 81 -2.12 -13.81 7.42
C ASN A 81 -1.14 -14.80 6.76
N GLY A 82 0.15 -14.67 7.01
CA GLY A 82 1.15 -15.64 6.54
C GLY A 82 1.57 -15.49 5.08
N TYR A 83 1.21 -14.39 4.40
CA TYR A 83 1.69 -14.10 3.04
C TYR A 83 3.17 -13.71 3.03
N VAL A 84 3.63 -13.06 4.08
CA VAL A 84 4.99 -12.57 4.23
C VAL A 84 5.63 -13.18 5.46
N ASN A 85 6.78 -13.82 5.29
CA ASN A 85 7.58 -14.32 6.40
C ASN A 85 8.55 -13.23 6.89
N PRO A 86 8.47 -12.83 8.16
CA PRO A 86 9.41 -11.87 8.72
C PRO A 86 10.87 -12.36 8.62
N VAL A 87 11.77 -11.44 8.28
CA VAL A 87 13.21 -11.67 8.19
C VAL A 87 13.90 -10.80 9.25
N GLY A 88 14.96 -11.34 9.86
CA GLY A 88 15.72 -10.61 10.88
C GLY A 88 15.08 -10.66 12.27
N ASP A 89 15.39 -9.65 13.08
CA ASP A 89 14.88 -9.53 14.45
C ASP A 89 13.48 -8.88 14.43
N THR A 90 12.47 -9.60 14.87
CA THR A 90 11.08 -9.11 14.92
C THR A 90 10.87 -7.97 15.93
N GLU A 91 11.82 -7.74 16.81
CA GLU A 91 11.82 -6.62 17.76
C GLU A 91 12.49 -5.37 17.18
N ASP A 92 13.26 -5.49 16.09
CA ASP A 92 13.87 -4.37 15.39
C ASP A 92 13.02 -3.93 14.20
N ILE A 93 12.51 -2.69 14.25
CA ILE A 93 11.71 -2.11 13.18
C ILE A 93 12.46 -2.06 11.83
N ASN A 94 13.79 -2.01 11.84
CA ASN A 94 14.57 -2.03 10.60
C ASN A 94 14.45 -3.36 9.87
N SER A 95 14.22 -4.47 10.57
CA SER A 95 13.95 -5.78 9.98
C SER A 95 12.70 -5.79 9.10
N LEU A 96 11.77 -4.83 9.27
CA LEU A 96 10.64 -4.69 8.38
C LEU A 96 11.06 -4.32 6.95
N ARG A 97 12.11 -3.52 6.78
CA ARG A 97 12.67 -3.19 5.46
C ARG A 97 13.25 -4.44 4.80
N ASP A 98 13.99 -5.24 5.55
CA ASP A 98 14.57 -6.49 5.05
C ASP A 98 13.45 -7.51 4.70
N THR A 99 12.41 -7.56 5.51
CA THR A 99 11.21 -8.38 5.26
C THR A 99 10.51 -7.99 3.97
N ILE A 100 10.30 -6.69 3.72
CA ILE A 100 9.71 -6.19 2.48
C ILE A 100 10.60 -6.54 1.29
N ASN A 101 11.90 -6.30 1.41
CA ASN A 101 12.87 -6.58 0.35
C ASN A 101 12.96 -8.10 0.04
N ALA A 102 12.80 -8.96 1.03
CA ALA A 102 12.80 -10.39 0.83
C ALA A 102 11.53 -10.93 0.17
N HIS A 103 10.40 -10.26 0.38
CA HIS A 103 9.12 -10.68 -0.18
C HIS A 103 8.87 -10.13 -1.59
N PHE A 104 9.17 -8.87 -1.82
CA PHE A 104 9.00 -8.21 -3.12
C PHE A 104 10.29 -8.28 -3.93
N ASP A 105 10.17 -8.52 -5.24
CA ASP A 105 11.33 -8.71 -6.09
C ASP A 105 12.09 -7.40 -6.31
N GLY A 106 13.38 -7.42 -5.97
CA GLY A 106 14.31 -6.33 -6.22
C GLY A 106 15.05 -6.39 -7.53
N SER A 107 14.72 -7.32 -8.39
CA SER A 107 15.50 -7.61 -9.60
C SER A 107 15.34 -6.57 -10.71
N THR A 108 14.40 -5.63 -10.60
CA THR A 108 14.10 -4.66 -11.66
C THR A 108 15.07 -3.48 -11.76
N GLY A 109 16.15 -3.50 -10.98
CA GLY A 109 17.24 -2.53 -11.13
C GLY A 109 16.94 -1.10 -10.65
N ALA A 110 15.79 -0.86 -10.10
CA ALA A 110 15.38 0.44 -9.55
C ALA A 110 15.89 0.67 -8.11
N GLY A 111 16.89 -0.06 -7.69
CA GLY A 111 17.65 0.17 -6.45
C GLY A 111 16.92 -0.12 -5.13
N ASN A 112 15.61 -0.20 -5.13
CA ASN A 112 14.77 -0.65 -4.03
C ASN A 112 13.63 -1.46 -4.61
N PRO A 113 13.51 -2.73 -4.29
CA PRO A 113 12.46 -3.60 -4.77
C PRO A 113 11.07 -3.13 -4.41
N ALA A 114 11.00 -2.44 -3.32
CA ALA A 114 9.83 -1.72 -2.91
C ALA A 114 10.21 -0.27 -2.97
N SER A 115 9.60 0.52 -3.81
CA SER A 115 9.76 1.96 -3.71
C SER A 115 9.22 2.40 -2.34
N ILE A 116 10.13 2.52 -1.37
CA ILE A 116 9.84 3.05 -0.04
C ILE A 116 10.51 4.41 0.05
N PRO A 117 9.86 5.46 -0.46
CA PRO A 117 10.49 6.76 -0.52
C PRO A 117 10.70 7.34 0.88
N GLU A 118 11.78 8.08 1.02
CA GLU A 118 11.92 9.02 2.12
C GLU A 118 10.88 10.14 1.96
N SER A 119 10.49 10.74 3.06
CA SER A 119 9.50 11.83 3.04
C SER A 119 9.93 12.95 2.08
N GLY A 120 9.08 13.26 1.11
CA GLY A 120 9.35 14.25 0.06
C GLY A 120 10.21 13.74 -1.10
N GLY A 121 10.57 12.45 -1.13
CA GLY A 121 11.22 11.82 -2.27
C GLY A 121 10.26 11.54 -3.43
N LEU A 122 10.83 11.11 -4.55
CA LEU A 122 10.07 10.64 -5.71
C LEU A 122 9.11 9.52 -5.27
N TYR A 123 7.89 9.55 -5.76
CA TYR A 123 6.82 8.62 -5.41
C TYR A 123 6.38 8.63 -3.94
N SER A 124 6.68 9.69 -3.18
CA SER A 124 6.22 9.80 -1.79
C SER A 124 4.74 10.21 -1.69
N GLY A 125 4.07 9.74 -0.63
CA GLY A 125 2.66 10.03 -0.39
C GLY A 125 1.73 9.13 -1.21
N TYR A 126 0.42 9.38 -1.10
CA TYR A 126 -0.59 8.57 -1.80
C TYR A 126 -0.54 8.75 -3.31
N SER A 127 -0.40 10.00 -3.75
CA SER A 127 -0.22 10.34 -5.16
C SER A 127 1.01 9.64 -5.73
N GLY A 128 2.17 9.78 -5.08
CA GLY A 128 3.42 9.17 -5.54
C GLY A 128 3.38 7.64 -5.61
N ALA A 129 2.69 6.96 -4.68
CA ALA A 129 2.54 5.51 -4.75
C ALA A 129 1.68 5.09 -5.96
N LEU A 130 0.62 5.84 -6.27
CA LEU A 130 -0.22 5.59 -7.45
C LEU A 130 0.50 5.95 -8.74
N GLU A 131 1.29 7.02 -8.77
CA GLU A 131 2.16 7.40 -9.88
C GLU A 131 3.16 6.28 -10.21
N CYS A 132 3.85 5.75 -9.19
CA CYS A 132 4.76 4.62 -9.31
C CYS A 132 4.08 3.39 -9.96
N LEU A 133 2.84 3.10 -9.59
CA LEU A 133 2.03 2.04 -10.20
C LEU A 133 1.68 2.36 -11.65
N SER A 134 1.20 3.58 -11.92
CA SER A 134 0.71 4.01 -13.24
C SER A 134 1.82 4.07 -14.28
N GLU A 135 3.02 4.46 -13.88
CA GLU A 135 4.22 4.48 -14.73
C GLU A 135 4.84 3.10 -14.93
N GLY A 136 4.31 2.06 -14.26
CA GLY A 136 4.77 0.69 -14.41
C GLY A 136 6.07 0.36 -13.67
N TYR A 137 6.46 1.18 -12.70
CA TYR A 137 7.61 0.88 -11.83
C TYR A 137 7.26 -0.14 -10.74
N GLY A 138 5.99 -0.31 -10.42
CA GLY A 138 5.51 -1.34 -9.51
C GLY A 138 4.29 -2.08 -10.03
N ASP A 139 4.09 -3.26 -9.51
CA ASP A 139 2.95 -4.13 -9.80
C ASP A 139 1.77 -3.86 -8.84
N VAL A 140 2.08 -3.35 -7.65
CA VAL A 140 1.10 -3.04 -6.61
C VAL A 140 1.47 -1.74 -5.89
N ALA A 141 0.47 -0.90 -5.61
CA ALA A 141 0.63 0.29 -4.78
C ALA A 141 -0.16 0.16 -3.47
N PHE A 142 0.53 0.34 -2.35
CA PHE A 142 -0.11 0.40 -1.04
C PHE A 142 -0.40 1.84 -0.67
N ALA A 143 -1.67 2.18 -0.63
CA ALA A 143 -2.14 3.53 -0.34
C ALA A 143 -3.39 3.49 0.53
N LYS A 144 -4.00 4.65 0.74
CA LYS A 144 -5.30 4.73 1.41
C LYS A 144 -6.37 4.04 0.55
N GLY A 145 -7.25 3.29 1.18
CA GLY A 145 -8.40 2.65 0.56
C GLY A 145 -9.69 3.27 1.07
N ASP A 146 -10.22 4.21 0.34
CA ASP A 146 -11.58 4.70 0.53
C ASP A 146 -12.26 4.61 -0.82
N GLU A 147 -12.57 3.40 -1.27
CA GLU A 147 -13.19 3.18 -2.56
C GLU A 147 -12.45 3.93 -3.70
N PHE A 148 -13.12 4.22 -4.78
CA PHE A 148 -12.57 5.01 -5.88
C PHE A 148 -12.18 6.45 -5.49
N SER A 149 -12.61 6.95 -4.33
CA SER A 149 -12.34 8.31 -3.89
C SER A 149 -10.84 8.61 -3.70
N THR A 150 -10.03 7.60 -3.38
CA THR A 150 -8.57 7.80 -3.25
C THR A 150 -7.92 8.03 -4.60
N VAL A 151 -8.17 7.17 -5.58
CA VAL A 151 -7.64 7.32 -6.94
C VAL A 151 -8.21 8.59 -7.57
N HIS A 152 -9.50 8.81 -7.43
CA HIS A 152 -10.17 10.00 -7.93
C HIS A 152 -9.55 11.29 -7.38
N LYS A 153 -9.31 11.33 -6.08
CA LYS A 153 -8.71 12.50 -5.42
C LYS A 153 -7.29 12.81 -5.88
N TYR A 154 -6.51 11.78 -6.21
CA TYR A 154 -5.08 11.92 -6.54
C TYR A 154 -4.80 11.85 -8.03
N CYS A 155 -5.74 11.35 -8.83
CA CYS A 155 -5.68 11.27 -10.26
C CYS A 155 -6.63 12.22 -10.98
N ASP A 156 -7.86 12.35 -10.49
CA ASP A 156 -8.84 13.27 -11.09
C ASP A 156 -8.69 14.62 -10.41
N ASN A 157 -7.84 15.39 -11.00
CA ASN A 157 -7.48 16.70 -10.49
C ASN A 157 -8.51 17.75 -10.85
N ASP A 158 -9.47 17.95 -9.94
CA ASP A 158 -10.20 19.22 -9.90
C ASP A 158 -9.30 20.41 -9.47
N ASP A 159 -8.05 20.15 -9.09
CA ASP A 159 -7.08 21.19 -8.79
C ASP A 159 -6.32 21.52 -10.07
N VAL A 160 -6.74 22.63 -10.71
CA VAL A 160 -6.24 23.15 -11.99
C VAL A 160 -4.72 23.40 -12.07
N ASN A 161 -3.97 23.05 -11.05
CA ASN A 161 -2.52 23.23 -10.98
C ASN A 161 -1.73 21.91 -10.97
N ASP A 162 -2.40 20.77 -10.95
CA ASP A 162 -1.71 19.48 -10.93
C ASP A 162 -1.91 18.78 -12.27
N ASN A 163 -0.90 18.89 -13.10
CA ASN A 163 -0.83 18.28 -14.41
C ASN A 163 -0.26 16.87 -14.22
N SER A 164 -1.03 15.99 -13.60
CA SER A 164 -0.61 14.61 -13.39
C SER A 164 -0.77 13.80 -14.68
N ASP A 165 0.15 14.02 -15.61
CA ASP A 165 0.23 13.31 -16.89
C ASP A 165 0.36 11.76 -16.72
N TRP A 166 0.64 11.30 -15.49
CA TRP A 166 0.78 9.90 -15.15
C TRP A 166 -0.56 9.19 -14.87
N CYS A 167 -1.64 9.92 -14.60
CA CYS A 167 -2.93 9.32 -14.27
C CYS A 167 -3.53 8.54 -15.44
N LEU A 168 -3.86 7.30 -15.17
CA LEU A 168 -4.63 6.46 -16.08
C LEU A 168 -6.13 6.67 -15.85
N PRO A 169 -7.01 6.29 -16.80
CA PRO A 169 -8.44 6.23 -16.55
C PRO A 169 -8.77 5.43 -15.28
N LEU A 170 -9.79 5.86 -14.53
CA LEU A 170 -10.12 5.29 -13.22
C LEU A 170 -10.44 3.79 -13.27
N ASP A 171 -11.02 3.32 -14.35
CA ASP A 171 -11.32 1.91 -14.61
C ASP A 171 -10.07 1.03 -14.82
N GLN A 172 -8.90 1.66 -14.92
CA GLN A 172 -7.62 0.95 -14.97
C GLN A 172 -7.04 0.63 -13.59
N TYR A 173 -7.66 1.12 -12.51
CA TYR A 173 -7.24 0.83 -11.14
C TYR A 173 -8.21 -0.13 -10.46
N VAL A 174 -7.69 -1.17 -9.87
CA VAL A 174 -8.45 -2.17 -9.12
C VAL A 174 -7.93 -2.23 -7.69
N GLN A 175 -8.83 -2.10 -6.73
CA GLN A 175 -8.52 -2.33 -5.33
C GLN A 175 -8.67 -3.83 -5.04
N LEU A 176 -7.61 -4.48 -4.60
CA LEU A 176 -7.69 -5.86 -4.17
C LEU A 176 -8.47 -5.95 -2.84
N PRO A 177 -9.46 -6.84 -2.73
CA PRO A 177 -10.18 -7.05 -1.49
C PRO A 177 -9.27 -7.72 -0.46
N ALA A 178 -9.50 -7.43 0.81
CA ALA A 178 -8.94 -8.25 1.86
C ALA A 178 -9.56 -9.66 1.76
N TRP A 179 -8.72 -10.69 1.79
CA TRP A 179 -9.18 -12.07 1.70
C TRP A 179 -10.08 -12.42 2.88
N GLY A 180 -11.26 -12.92 2.61
CA GLY A 180 -12.22 -13.31 3.65
C GLY A 180 -13.08 -12.17 4.20
N SER A 181 -13.12 -11.01 3.55
CA SER A 181 -14.03 -9.90 3.88
C SER A 181 -15.34 -9.98 3.11
#